data_1610bf209c8ce7ff6ce5bc885a5dc0a5
#
_entry.id   1610bf209c8ce7ff6ce5bc885a5dc0a5
#
_cell.length_a   1.000
_cell.length_b   1.000
_cell.length_c   1.000
_cell.angle_alpha   90.00
_cell.angle_beta   90.00
_cell.angle_gamma   90.00
#
_symmetry.space_group_name_H-M   'P 1'
#
loop_
_entity.id
_entity.type
_entity.pdbx_description
1 polymer ?
#
loop_
_entity_poly.entity_id
_entity_poly.type
_entity_poly.pdbx_seq_one_letter_code
_entity_poly.pdbx_strand_id
1 'polypeptide(L)'
;MSDLKLKSWLSIAASIALSACSPNNANKDRQITIASPLAADAVDFQAITGFDIYVDQGNLHAVITAQAANSKQTLIGYLHSEDGGQNWSAVQNIGSAFNLPVESKLGNDIQIASSGKQRVVIWQTTGEIPGMGPLVTIYSNDDGQTWQRGSNPTGAEIDQSHHDLAADAQGNFHLVWLDDREENAYQGLRYARSADAGQHWQLSQTLDQSSCSCCWNRLLVNDQGQVNALYRDMEFRDMALAQSNDSGETWQRLSTVGEFNWKFEGCPHNGGGISQAKDGEIHSVIWTGAENQAGMYHLQSADNGKSWSQPQAVAAGSGAFHGDIAALDSQRVAMIWDAMGPEGSTVMLADSMDNGKLWSTPLLLSTVGISASYPRIVTTKNGWLALWTEQQADKTKHWLSAVIQ
;
A
#
# COMPACT_ATOMS: atom_id res chain seq x y z
N MET A 1 -90.12 9.93 -4.98
CA MET A 1 -90.13 10.47 -3.61
C MET A 1 -89.47 9.38 -2.73
N SER A 2 -88.20 9.41 -2.57
CA SER A 2 -87.55 8.48 -1.61
C SER A 2 -86.18 9.07 -1.31
N ASP A 3 -85.98 9.44 -0.04
CA ASP A 3 -84.78 10.03 0.50
C ASP A 3 -83.62 9.05 0.55
N LEU A 4 -82.49 9.39 -0.05
CA LEU A 4 -81.22 8.68 0.12
C LEU A 4 -80.41 9.37 1.22
N LYS A 5 -80.26 8.70 2.33
CA LYS A 5 -79.38 9.11 3.41
C LYS A 5 -77.92 8.81 3.05
N LEU A 6 -77.08 9.86 2.95
CA LEU A 6 -75.63 9.81 2.77
C LEU A 6 -74.99 9.42 4.13
N LYS A 7 -74.32 8.27 4.20
CA LYS A 7 -73.43 7.91 5.32
C LYS A 7 -72.02 8.45 5.08
N SER A 8 -71.58 9.35 5.95
CA SER A 8 -70.24 9.86 6.00
C SER A 8 -69.26 8.78 6.53
N TRP A 9 -68.25 8.47 5.76
CA TRP A 9 -67.10 7.69 6.21
C TRP A 9 -66.01 8.63 6.65
N LEU A 10 -65.64 8.64 7.94
CA LEU A 10 -64.42 9.26 8.45
C LEU A 10 -63.24 8.37 8.05
N SER A 11 -62.39 8.89 7.18
CA SER A 11 -61.10 8.29 6.89
C SER A 11 -60.11 8.78 7.95
N ILE A 12 -59.65 7.88 8.81
CA ILE A 12 -58.51 8.11 9.72
C ILE A 12 -57.24 7.98 8.87
N ALA A 13 -56.58 9.10 8.57
CA ALA A 13 -55.28 9.12 7.98
C ALA A 13 -54.23 8.86 9.07
N ALA A 14 -53.69 7.65 9.11
CA ALA A 14 -52.51 7.33 9.92
C ALA A 14 -51.26 7.94 9.27
N SER A 15 -50.74 9.01 9.82
CA SER A 15 -49.45 9.57 9.42
C SER A 15 -48.34 8.65 9.89
N ILE A 16 -47.78 7.83 9.00
CA ILE A 16 -46.53 7.12 9.23
C ILE A 16 -45.42 8.14 9.08
N ALA A 17 -44.84 8.59 10.20
CA ALA A 17 -43.61 9.35 10.21
C ALA A 17 -42.47 8.40 9.82
N LEU A 18 -42.06 8.43 8.56
CA LEU A 18 -40.81 7.87 8.11
C LEU A 18 -39.67 8.74 8.70
N SER A 19 -39.07 8.28 9.80
CA SER A 19 -37.76 8.79 10.23
C SER A 19 -36.75 8.44 9.16
N ALA A 20 -36.48 9.37 8.25
CA ALA A 20 -35.34 9.34 7.40
C ALA A 20 -34.12 9.51 8.32
N CYS A 21 -33.39 8.44 8.59
CA CYS A 21 -32.04 8.52 9.09
C CYS A 21 -31.25 9.31 8.04
N SER A 22 -30.90 10.54 8.36
CA SER A 22 -29.96 11.33 7.57
C SER A 22 -28.64 10.56 7.52
N PRO A 23 -28.01 10.39 6.34
CA PRO A 23 -26.67 9.84 6.29
C PRO A 23 -25.76 10.71 7.14
N ASN A 24 -24.97 10.08 8.00
CA ASN A 24 -24.04 10.72 8.91
C ASN A 24 -23.16 11.72 8.14
N ASN A 25 -23.21 12.96 8.53
CA ASN A 25 -22.42 14.08 7.99
C ASN A 25 -20.95 14.02 8.50
N ALA A 26 -20.30 12.86 8.45
CA ALA A 26 -18.90 12.66 8.84
C ALA A 26 -17.91 13.47 7.97
N ASN A 27 -18.36 14.04 6.86
CA ASN A 27 -17.51 14.82 5.93
C ASN A 27 -17.38 16.33 6.29
N LYS A 28 -18.06 16.84 7.31
CA LYS A 28 -18.12 18.30 7.52
C LYS A 28 -16.90 18.90 8.22
N ASP A 29 -16.10 18.13 8.94
CA ASP A 29 -14.99 18.66 9.77
C ASP A 29 -13.61 18.19 9.30
N ARG A 30 -13.53 17.41 8.20
CA ARG A 30 -12.26 16.90 7.71
C ARG A 30 -11.48 17.98 6.99
N GLN A 31 -10.25 18.26 7.47
CA GLN A 31 -9.31 19.13 6.77
C GLN A 31 -8.41 18.30 5.86
N ILE A 32 -8.39 18.66 4.58
CA ILE A 32 -7.52 18.00 3.58
C ILE A 32 -6.70 19.10 2.88
N THR A 33 -5.38 18.94 2.95
CA THR A 33 -4.44 19.82 2.24
C THR A 33 -3.69 19.00 1.21
N ILE A 34 -3.85 19.33 -0.08
CA ILE A 34 -3.18 18.67 -1.21
C ILE A 34 -2.01 19.53 -1.66
N ALA A 35 -0.84 18.92 -1.78
CA ALA A 35 0.39 19.55 -2.26
C ALA A 35 1.33 18.54 -2.91
N SER A 36 2.33 19.01 -3.66
CA SER A 36 3.48 18.19 -4.03
C SER A 36 4.45 18.11 -2.85
N PRO A 37 4.94 16.93 -2.48
CA PRO A 37 6.05 16.81 -1.52
C PRO A 37 7.36 17.42 -2.02
N LEU A 38 7.50 17.54 -3.34
CA LEU A 38 8.70 18.09 -3.98
C LEU A 38 8.61 19.61 -4.11
N ALA A 39 9.70 20.27 -3.75
CA ALA A 39 9.85 21.69 -3.99
C ALA A 39 9.88 21.98 -5.51
N ALA A 40 9.45 23.17 -5.90
CA ALA A 40 9.34 23.57 -7.31
C ALA A 40 10.70 23.61 -8.03
N ASP A 41 11.81 23.76 -7.32
CA ASP A 41 13.17 23.77 -7.84
C ASP A 41 13.80 22.36 -7.95
N ALA A 42 13.10 21.31 -7.50
CA ALA A 42 13.52 19.91 -7.68
C ALA A 42 13.25 19.41 -9.11
N VAL A 43 13.74 20.15 -10.11
CA VAL A 43 13.42 19.95 -11.54
C VAL A 43 13.80 18.57 -12.09
N ASP A 44 14.84 17.95 -11.53
CA ASP A 44 15.31 16.61 -11.95
C ASP A 44 14.40 15.48 -11.43
N PHE A 45 13.49 15.76 -10.51
CA PHE A 45 12.60 14.79 -9.88
C PHE A 45 11.11 14.96 -10.24
N GLN A 46 10.81 15.64 -11.35
CA GLN A 46 9.42 15.88 -11.75
C GLN A 46 8.76 14.70 -12.52
N ALA A 47 9.56 13.82 -13.12
CA ALA A 47 9.06 12.66 -13.87
C ALA A 47 9.17 11.37 -13.05
N ILE A 48 8.24 11.17 -12.11
CA ILE A 48 8.26 10.04 -11.17
C ILE A 48 7.99 8.72 -11.90
N THR A 49 8.80 7.71 -11.59
CA THR A 49 8.63 6.33 -12.08
C THR A 49 8.22 5.35 -10.99
N GLY A 50 8.54 5.64 -9.73
CA GLY A 50 8.13 4.86 -8.55
C GLY A 50 8.39 5.64 -7.27
N PHE A 51 7.76 5.24 -6.18
CA PHE A 51 7.96 5.83 -4.86
C PHE A 51 7.56 4.86 -3.75
N ASP A 52 8.14 5.07 -2.58
CA ASP A 52 7.70 4.43 -1.34
C ASP A 52 7.78 5.39 -0.17
N ILE A 53 7.02 5.09 0.87
CA ILE A 53 6.91 5.87 2.12
C ILE A 53 6.94 4.95 3.32
N TYR A 54 7.75 5.29 4.32
CA TYR A 54 7.86 4.57 5.57
C TYR A 54 7.68 5.50 6.77
N VAL A 55 7.02 5.01 7.81
CA VAL A 55 6.80 5.73 9.05
C VAL A 55 7.67 5.13 10.16
N ASP A 56 8.57 5.93 10.71
CA ASP A 56 9.39 5.53 11.86
C ASP A 56 9.19 6.54 13.00
N GLN A 57 8.65 6.07 14.12
CA GLN A 57 8.38 6.89 15.33
C GLN A 57 7.62 8.20 15.03
N GLY A 58 6.74 8.14 14.01
CA GLY A 58 5.93 9.27 13.56
C GLY A 58 6.63 10.26 12.64
N ASN A 59 7.88 10.00 12.25
CA ASN A 59 8.56 10.68 11.15
C ASN A 59 8.34 9.92 9.85
N LEU A 60 8.26 10.66 8.76
CA LEU A 60 8.04 10.11 7.43
C LEU A 60 9.35 10.10 6.66
N HIS A 61 9.67 8.97 6.06
CA HIS A 61 10.82 8.78 5.19
C HIS A 61 10.32 8.33 3.83
N ALA A 62 10.65 9.06 2.77
CA ALA A 62 10.21 8.74 1.43
C ALA A 62 11.40 8.55 0.49
N VAL A 63 11.26 7.61 -0.41
CA VAL A 63 12.17 7.42 -1.53
C VAL A 63 11.37 7.50 -2.82
N ILE A 64 11.95 8.18 -3.81
CA ILE A 64 11.35 8.32 -5.14
C ILE A 64 12.38 7.92 -6.20
N THR A 65 11.86 7.39 -7.31
CA THR A 65 12.62 7.27 -8.54
C THR A 65 12.02 8.21 -9.59
N ALA A 66 12.86 8.89 -10.32
CA ALA A 66 12.44 9.81 -11.37
C ALA A 66 13.37 9.71 -12.59
N GLN A 67 12.82 9.91 -13.77
CA GLN A 67 13.62 10.06 -14.97
C GLN A 67 14.19 11.49 -14.99
N ALA A 68 15.52 11.59 -15.04
CA ALA A 68 16.18 12.88 -15.11
C ALA A 68 15.78 13.67 -16.37
N ALA A 69 15.66 14.99 -16.22
CA ALA A 69 15.31 15.86 -17.33
C ALA A 69 16.33 15.71 -18.48
N ASN A 70 15.83 15.52 -19.70
CA ASN A 70 16.64 15.35 -20.92
C ASN A 70 17.63 14.16 -20.90
N SER A 71 17.41 13.15 -20.05
CA SER A 71 18.25 11.97 -19.91
C SER A 71 17.38 10.72 -19.81
N LYS A 72 17.98 9.54 -20.11
CA LYS A 72 17.38 8.25 -19.83
C LYS A 72 17.76 7.71 -18.44
N GLN A 73 18.55 8.47 -17.69
CA GLN A 73 19.00 8.07 -16.36
C GLN A 73 17.84 8.16 -15.38
N THR A 74 17.63 7.12 -14.61
CA THR A 74 16.73 7.13 -13.45
C THR A 74 17.52 7.57 -12.22
N LEU A 75 17.02 8.59 -11.54
CA LEU A 75 17.56 9.12 -10.29
C LEU A 75 16.83 8.51 -9.11
N ILE A 76 17.51 8.42 -7.97
CA ILE A 76 16.91 8.04 -6.68
C ILE A 76 16.98 9.24 -5.75
N GLY A 77 15.82 9.72 -5.31
CA GLY A 77 15.68 10.82 -4.36
C GLY A 77 15.23 10.31 -2.99
N TYR A 78 15.80 10.86 -1.93
CA TYR A 78 15.35 10.66 -0.56
C TYR A 78 14.89 11.99 0.04
N LEU A 79 13.81 11.98 0.78
CA LEU A 79 13.31 13.13 1.54
C LEU A 79 12.57 12.65 2.80
N HIS A 80 12.43 13.54 3.79
CA HIS A 80 11.75 13.21 5.04
C HIS A 80 10.87 14.36 5.53
N SER A 81 9.92 14.04 6.41
CA SER A 81 9.04 15.00 7.08
C SER A 81 8.86 14.61 8.56
N GLU A 82 8.92 15.58 9.45
CA GLU A 82 8.75 15.42 10.90
C GLU A 82 7.38 15.92 11.40
N ASP A 83 6.60 16.54 10.52
CA ASP A 83 5.32 17.18 10.82
C ASP A 83 4.11 16.56 10.15
N GLY A 84 4.24 15.26 9.78
CA GLY A 84 3.16 14.48 9.17
C GLY A 84 2.89 14.81 7.70
N GLY A 85 3.90 15.26 6.99
CA GLY A 85 3.84 15.52 5.54
C GLY A 85 3.42 16.96 5.19
N GLN A 86 3.31 17.87 6.17
CA GLN A 86 3.01 19.28 5.91
C GLN A 86 4.19 19.99 5.28
N ASN A 87 5.41 19.69 5.76
CA ASN A 87 6.65 20.17 5.18
C ASN A 87 7.61 19.00 4.95
N TRP A 88 8.34 19.06 3.85
CA TRP A 88 9.33 18.07 3.46
C TRP A 88 10.72 18.70 3.36
N SER A 89 11.75 17.90 3.67
CA SER A 89 13.13 18.28 3.39
C SER A 89 13.35 18.47 1.89
N ALA A 90 14.41 19.16 1.51
CA ALA A 90 14.88 19.13 0.12
C ALA A 90 15.18 17.68 -0.29
N VAL A 91 14.87 17.33 -1.55
CA VAL A 91 15.18 16.01 -2.08
C VAL A 91 16.69 15.83 -2.22
N GLN A 92 17.22 14.76 -1.62
CA GLN A 92 18.63 14.38 -1.74
C GLN A 92 18.77 13.29 -2.81
N ASN A 93 19.61 13.52 -3.81
CA ASN A 93 19.97 12.46 -4.78
C ASN A 93 20.92 11.46 -4.10
N ILE A 94 20.42 10.27 -3.79
CA ILE A 94 21.17 9.22 -3.08
C ILE A 94 21.69 8.12 -4.00
N GLY A 95 21.24 8.06 -5.25
CA GLY A 95 21.61 7.03 -6.22
C GLY A 95 22.86 7.32 -7.03
N SER A 96 23.18 8.59 -7.24
CA SER A 96 24.22 9.03 -8.18
C SER A 96 25.62 8.50 -7.86
N ALA A 97 25.95 8.33 -6.59
CA ALA A 97 27.26 7.83 -6.15
C ALA A 97 27.52 6.36 -6.52
N PHE A 98 26.49 5.58 -6.81
CA PHE A 98 26.61 4.13 -7.03
C PHE A 98 26.65 3.74 -8.51
N ASN A 99 26.20 4.62 -9.41
CA ASN A 99 26.15 4.42 -10.86
C ASN A 99 25.58 3.04 -11.26
N LEU A 100 24.47 2.64 -10.63
CA LEU A 100 23.80 1.37 -10.86
C LEU A 100 22.50 1.60 -11.65
N PRO A 101 22.11 0.67 -12.51
CA PRO A 101 20.81 0.72 -13.14
C PRO A 101 19.71 0.74 -12.08
N VAL A 102 18.65 1.49 -12.34
CA VAL A 102 17.46 1.56 -11.49
C VAL A 102 16.28 1.19 -12.34
N GLU A 103 15.66 0.07 -12.03
CA GLU A 103 14.39 -0.34 -12.60
C GLU A 103 13.33 -0.29 -11.50
N SER A 104 12.55 0.76 -11.54
CA SER A 104 11.45 0.99 -10.61
C SER A 104 10.26 1.52 -11.39
N LYS A 105 9.12 0.91 -11.17
CA LYS A 105 7.85 1.29 -11.78
C LYS A 105 6.74 1.09 -10.77
N LEU A 106 5.67 1.85 -10.90
CA LEU A 106 4.50 1.74 -10.04
C LEU A 106 3.99 0.29 -9.99
N GLY A 107 3.85 -0.23 -8.76
CA GLY A 107 3.51 -1.63 -8.48
C GLY A 107 4.70 -2.58 -8.35
N ASN A 108 5.90 -2.16 -8.72
CA ASN A 108 7.18 -2.82 -8.43
C ASN A 108 8.21 -1.74 -8.12
N ASP A 109 7.94 -1.03 -7.03
CA ASP A 109 8.58 0.22 -6.67
C ASP A 109 9.87 0.00 -5.88
N ILE A 110 10.75 1.01 -5.91
CA ILE A 110 11.81 1.17 -4.92
C ILE A 110 11.21 1.16 -3.52
N GLN A 111 11.90 0.59 -2.54
CA GLN A 111 11.41 0.47 -1.16
C GLN A 111 12.36 1.11 -0.18
N ILE A 112 11.82 1.66 0.92
CA ILE A 112 12.57 2.21 2.04
C ILE A 112 12.02 1.69 3.36
N ALA A 113 12.92 1.39 4.31
CA ALA A 113 12.58 1.20 5.71
C ALA A 113 13.54 1.96 6.61
N SER A 114 13.10 2.27 7.81
CA SER A 114 13.80 3.09 8.79
C SER A 114 13.66 2.52 10.19
N SER A 115 14.73 2.54 10.96
CA SER A 115 14.73 2.25 12.40
C SER A 115 15.73 3.16 13.10
N GLY A 116 15.25 4.15 13.84
CA GLY A 116 16.07 5.16 14.48
C GLY A 116 16.91 5.97 13.48
N LYS A 117 18.24 5.87 13.53
CA LYS A 117 19.15 6.52 12.59
C LYS A 117 19.48 5.69 11.35
N GLN A 118 19.05 4.44 11.33
CA GLN A 118 19.31 3.52 10.24
C GLN A 118 18.26 3.65 9.16
N ARG A 119 18.70 3.66 7.89
CA ARG A 119 17.84 3.64 6.70
C ARG A 119 18.35 2.58 5.76
N VAL A 120 17.44 1.84 5.17
CA VAL A 120 17.76 0.88 4.10
C VAL A 120 16.85 1.20 2.91
N VAL A 121 17.45 1.26 1.74
CA VAL A 121 16.73 1.43 0.47
C VAL A 121 17.09 0.26 -0.44
N ILE A 122 16.06 -0.33 -1.05
CA ILE A 122 16.19 -1.46 -1.97
C ILE A 122 15.47 -1.14 -3.27
N TRP A 123 16.08 -1.50 -4.38
CA TRP A 123 15.48 -1.44 -5.70
C TRP A 123 15.94 -2.59 -6.58
N GLN A 124 15.19 -2.82 -7.64
CA GLN A 124 15.51 -3.78 -8.67
C GLN A 124 16.41 -3.12 -9.73
N THR A 125 17.43 -3.83 -10.17
CA THR A 125 18.19 -3.46 -11.36
C THR A 125 17.64 -4.17 -12.61
N THR A 126 18.11 -3.80 -13.78
CA THR A 126 17.74 -4.46 -15.03
C THR A 126 18.24 -5.91 -15.03
N GLY A 127 17.33 -6.84 -15.28
CA GLY A 127 17.60 -8.26 -15.49
C GLY A 127 17.46 -8.69 -16.94
N GLU A 128 17.54 -9.99 -17.20
CA GLU A 128 17.33 -10.58 -18.52
C GLU A 128 15.83 -10.61 -18.87
N ILE A 129 14.97 -10.80 -17.87
CA ILE A 129 13.51 -10.82 -18.02
C ILE A 129 12.96 -9.42 -17.73
N PRO A 130 12.17 -8.82 -18.62
CA PRO A 130 11.57 -7.51 -18.37
C PRO A 130 10.71 -7.48 -17.08
N GLY A 131 11.00 -6.55 -16.18
CA GLY A 131 10.31 -6.39 -14.90
C GLY A 131 10.81 -7.33 -13.79
N MET A 132 11.87 -8.10 -14.04
CA MET A 132 12.59 -8.91 -13.05
C MET A 132 14.08 -8.59 -13.11
N GLY A 133 14.76 -8.64 -11.98
CA GLY A 133 16.19 -8.38 -11.95
C GLY A 133 16.77 -8.39 -10.54
N PRO A 134 18.10 -8.39 -10.43
CA PRO A 134 18.79 -8.42 -9.16
C PRO A 134 18.40 -7.24 -8.25
N LEU A 135 18.25 -7.50 -6.96
CA LEU A 135 18.01 -6.46 -5.97
C LEU A 135 19.32 -5.82 -5.52
N VAL A 136 19.25 -4.52 -5.29
CA VAL A 136 20.33 -3.69 -4.80
C VAL A 136 19.95 -3.08 -3.48
N THR A 137 20.88 -3.15 -2.51
CA THR A 137 20.75 -2.51 -1.21
C THR A 137 21.72 -1.34 -1.08
N ILE A 138 21.24 -0.20 -0.60
CA ILE A 138 22.06 0.85 0.02
C ILE A 138 21.53 1.13 1.42
N TYR A 139 22.39 1.61 2.29
CA TYR A 139 22.03 1.92 3.66
C TYR A 139 22.70 3.19 4.16
N SER A 140 22.10 3.79 5.19
CA SER A 140 22.63 4.87 5.99
C SER A 140 22.57 4.51 7.47
N ASN A 141 23.61 4.89 8.24
CA ASN A 141 23.65 4.76 9.70
C ASN A 141 23.67 6.14 10.41
N ASP A 142 23.50 7.21 9.68
CA ASP A 142 23.63 8.60 10.13
C ASP A 142 22.44 9.47 9.75
N ASP A 143 21.24 8.87 9.81
CA ASP A 143 19.98 9.57 9.56
C ASP A 143 19.79 10.05 8.11
N GLY A 144 20.35 9.29 7.15
CA GLY A 144 20.24 9.59 5.73
C GLY A 144 21.25 10.61 5.22
N GLN A 145 22.24 11.04 6.05
CA GLN A 145 23.24 12.01 5.64
C GLN A 145 24.25 11.42 4.63
N THR A 146 24.70 10.20 4.90
CA THR A 146 25.58 9.45 3.98
C THR A 146 25.03 8.07 3.68
N TRP A 147 25.31 7.58 2.47
CA TRP A 147 24.81 6.29 1.99
C TRP A 147 25.95 5.40 1.52
N GLN A 148 25.83 4.11 1.80
CA GLN A 148 26.82 3.09 1.49
C GLN A 148 26.14 1.91 0.80
N ARG A 149 26.92 1.12 0.05
CA ARG A 149 26.45 -0.12 -0.58
C ARG A 149 26.36 -1.23 0.45
N GLY A 150 25.19 -1.88 0.50
CA GLY A 150 24.97 -3.13 1.21
C GLY A 150 25.22 -4.36 0.35
N SER A 151 25.14 -5.55 0.95
CA SER A 151 25.21 -6.80 0.22
C SER A 151 23.90 -7.06 -0.55
N ASN A 152 23.97 -7.95 -1.54
CA ASN A 152 22.76 -8.39 -2.25
C ASN A 152 21.94 -9.32 -1.35
N PRO A 153 20.65 -9.05 -1.09
CA PRO A 153 19.82 -9.88 -0.22
C PRO A 153 19.49 -11.26 -0.80
N THR A 154 19.60 -11.41 -2.12
CA THR A 154 19.18 -12.62 -2.83
C THR A 154 20.36 -13.54 -3.20
N GLY A 155 21.58 -13.17 -2.79
CA GLY A 155 22.79 -13.92 -3.13
C GLY A 155 23.11 -13.87 -4.62
N ALA A 156 23.15 -15.02 -5.29
CA ALA A 156 23.45 -15.15 -6.71
C ALA A 156 22.23 -15.12 -7.62
N GLU A 157 21.02 -15.11 -7.06
CA GLU A 157 19.78 -15.06 -7.82
C GLU A 157 19.59 -13.71 -8.53
N ILE A 158 18.98 -13.72 -9.70
CA ILE A 158 18.91 -12.56 -10.59
C ILE A 158 17.50 -12.17 -11.06
N ASP A 159 16.48 -13.00 -10.76
CA ASP A 159 15.12 -12.84 -11.28
C ASP A 159 14.12 -12.50 -10.16
N GLN A 160 14.30 -11.34 -9.51
CA GLN A 160 13.45 -10.87 -8.44
C GLN A 160 12.50 -9.77 -8.89
N SER A 161 11.36 -9.69 -8.21
CA SER A 161 10.37 -8.63 -8.43
C SER A 161 9.47 -8.41 -7.21
N HIS A 162 8.68 -7.35 -7.21
CA HIS A 162 7.60 -7.04 -6.25
C HIS A 162 8.06 -7.17 -4.78
N HIS A 163 9.26 -6.65 -4.50
CA HIS A 163 9.82 -6.62 -3.16
C HIS A 163 9.08 -5.61 -2.26
N ASP A 164 9.08 -5.90 -0.96
CA ASP A 164 8.60 -5.00 0.10
C ASP A 164 9.53 -5.07 1.30
N LEU A 165 9.76 -3.93 1.95
CA LEU A 165 10.77 -3.75 2.99
C LEU A 165 10.15 -3.14 4.25
N ALA A 166 10.45 -3.69 5.41
CA ALA A 166 10.05 -3.15 6.70
C ALA A 166 11.17 -3.29 7.73
N ALA A 167 11.09 -2.54 8.83
CA ALA A 167 12.00 -2.65 9.94
C ALA A 167 11.25 -2.93 11.25
N ASP A 168 11.88 -3.67 12.18
CA ASP A 168 11.37 -3.86 13.52
C ASP A 168 11.97 -2.85 14.53
N ALA A 169 11.39 -2.78 15.72
CA ALA A 169 11.86 -1.89 16.79
C ALA A 169 13.26 -2.26 17.33
N GLN A 170 13.77 -3.45 17.01
CA GLN A 170 15.08 -3.94 17.37
C GLN A 170 16.16 -3.54 16.36
N GLY A 171 15.77 -2.93 15.23
CA GLY A 171 16.67 -2.52 14.16
C GLY A 171 16.97 -3.63 13.15
N ASN A 172 16.19 -4.72 13.14
CA ASN A 172 16.25 -5.68 12.04
C ASN A 172 15.45 -5.16 10.85
N PHE A 173 15.94 -5.42 9.66
CA PHE A 173 15.25 -5.12 8.40
C PHE A 173 14.79 -6.42 7.77
N HIS A 174 13.54 -6.45 7.36
CA HIS A 174 12.81 -7.58 6.81
C HIS A 174 12.48 -7.28 5.36
N LEU A 175 12.80 -8.20 4.46
CA LEU A 175 12.58 -8.08 3.04
C LEU A 175 11.87 -9.31 2.51
N VAL A 176 10.80 -9.10 1.74
CA VAL A 176 10.16 -10.13 0.93
C VAL A 176 10.25 -9.79 -0.54
N TRP A 177 10.24 -10.80 -1.42
CA TRP A 177 10.21 -10.61 -2.87
C TRP A 177 9.64 -11.85 -3.56
N LEU A 178 9.22 -11.69 -4.80
CA LEU A 178 8.91 -12.80 -5.70
C LEU A 178 10.17 -13.21 -6.45
N ASP A 179 10.40 -14.50 -6.54
CA ASP A 179 11.59 -15.07 -7.15
C ASP A 179 11.21 -16.24 -8.08
N ASP A 180 11.66 -16.19 -9.32
CA ASP A 180 11.44 -17.22 -10.31
C ASP A 180 12.50 -18.33 -10.19
N ARG A 181 12.50 -19.04 -9.08
CA ARG A 181 13.26 -20.27 -9.00
C ARG A 181 12.48 -21.36 -9.74
N GLU A 182 13.15 -22.07 -10.63
CA GLU A 182 12.60 -23.08 -11.54
C GLU A 182 11.91 -24.29 -10.86
N GLU A 183 11.61 -24.22 -9.57
CA GLU A 183 11.19 -25.37 -8.79
C GLU A 183 9.83 -25.93 -9.20
N ASN A 184 8.89 -25.10 -9.71
CA ASN A 184 7.54 -25.58 -10.05
C ASN A 184 6.84 -24.82 -11.20
N ALA A 185 7.54 -24.07 -12.04
CA ALA A 185 6.98 -23.17 -13.05
C ALA A 185 6.16 -21.98 -12.47
N TYR A 186 6.25 -21.72 -11.17
CA TYR A 186 5.62 -20.60 -10.47
C TYR A 186 6.66 -19.81 -9.68
N GLN A 187 6.38 -18.53 -9.48
CA GLN A 187 7.21 -17.74 -8.59
C GLN A 187 6.94 -18.09 -7.13
N GLY A 188 7.98 -18.16 -6.33
CA GLY A 188 7.87 -18.32 -4.90
C GLY A 188 7.97 -16.99 -4.18
N LEU A 189 7.34 -16.89 -3.00
CA LEU A 189 7.57 -15.81 -2.06
C LEU A 189 8.81 -16.12 -1.23
N ARG A 190 9.79 -15.23 -1.27
CA ARG A 190 11.08 -15.33 -0.54
C ARG A 190 11.17 -14.26 0.55
N TYR A 191 12.04 -14.51 1.50
CA TYR A 191 12.30 -13.63 2.62
C TYR A 191 13.78 -13.63 2.99
N ALA A 192 14.31 -12.48 3.39
CA ALA A 192 15.60 -12.35 4.07
C ALA A 192 15.54 -11.29 5.17
N ARG A 193 16.42 -11.42 6.17
CA ARG A 193 16.58 -10.48 7.27
C ARG A 193 18.01 -9.93 7.31
N SER A 194 18.13 -8.66 7.66
CA SER A 194 19.39 -8.01 8.04
C SER A 194 19.30 -7.49 9.46
N ALA A 195 20.31 -7.79 10.28
CA ALA A 195 20.42 -7.29 11.66
C ALA A 195 21.42 -6.12 11.77
N ASP A 196 21.93 -5.63 10.65
CA ASP A 196 22.99 -4.61 10.58
C ASP A 196 22.69 -3.53 9.53
N ALA A 197 21.42 -3.16 9.41
CA ALA A 197 20.93 -2.12 8.50
C ALA A 197 21.24 -2.40 7.02
N GLY A 198 21.08 -3.62 6.55
CA GLY A 198 21.27 -3.98 5.15
C GLY A 198 22.74 -4.12 4.70
N GLN A 199 23.70 -4.02 5.63
CA GLN A 199 25.10 -4.29 5.32
C GLN A 199 25.29 -5.74 4.88
N HIS A 200 24.68 -6.67 5.66
CA HIS A 200 24.63 -8.09 5.33
C HIS A 200 23.21 -8.61 5.49
N TRP A 201 22.84 -9.53 4.61
CA TRP A 201 21.56 -10.24 4.66
C TRP A 201 21.80 -11.70 5.01
N GLN A 202 20.92 -12.26 5.81
CA GLN A 202 20.89 -13.71 6.08
C GLN A 202 20.51 -14.48 4.81
N LEU A 203 20.75 -15.78 4.78
CA LEU A 203 20.31 -16.64 3.69
C LEU A 203 18.80 -16.55 3.53
N SER A 204 18.36 -16.45 2.30
CA SER A 204 16.93 -16.35 1.98
C SER A 204 16.18 -17.63 2.34
N GLN A 205 14.96 -17.44 2.86
CA GLN A 205 14.00 -18.49 3.16
C GLN A 205 12.85 -18.44 2.14
N THR A 206 12.30 -19.61 1.83
CA THR A 206 11.07 -19.71 1.04
C THR A 206 9.88 -19.68 1.99
N LEU A 207 9.01 -18.68 1.87
CA LEU A 207 7.76 -18.59 2.63
C LEU A 207 6.64 -19.35 1.94
N ASP A 208 6.60 -19.31 0.62
CA ASP A 208 5.68 -20.04 -0.22
C ASP A 208 6.37 -20.42 -1.55
N GLN A 209 6.18 -21.64 -2.01
CA GLN A 209 6.77 -22.13 -3.27
C GLN A 209 5.95 -21.78 -4.50
N SER A 210 4.72 -21.28 -4.32
CA SER A 210 3.76 -21.04 -5.39
C SER A 210 2.91 -19.80 -5.10
N SER A 211 3.38 -18.62 -5.49
CA SER A 211 2.67 -17.36 -5.33
C SER A 211 2.38 -16.69 -6.68
N CYS A 212 1.45 -15.75 -6.70
CA CYS A 212 1.14 -14.97 -7.89
C CYS A 212 2.35 -14.15 -8.34
N SER A 213 2.77 -14.32 -9.58
CA SER A 213 4.00 -13.77 -10.14
C SER A 213 4.02 -12.26 -10.42
N CYS A 214 2.93 -11.56 -10.18
CA CYS A 214 2.77 -10.17 -10.64
C CYS A 214 2.01 -9.26 -9.68
N CYS A 215 1.85 -9.68 -8.43
CA CYS A 215 1.16 -8.92 -7.42
C CYS A 215 2.17 -8.50 -6.34
N TRP A 216 2.10 -7.22 -5.93
CA TRP A 216 2.99 -6.77 -4.85
C TRP A 216 2.64 -7.45 -3.53
N ASN A 217 3.66 -7.59 -2.71
CA ASN A 217 3.58 -8.09 -1.35
C ASN A 217 3.52 -6.90 -0.36
N ARG A 218 3.13 -7.16 0.88
CA ARG A 218 3.18 -6.19 1.97
C ARG A 218 3.68 -6.83 3.25
N LEU A 219 4.65 -6.19 3.88
CA LEU A 219 5.11 -6.51 5.22
C LEU A 219 4.40 -5.63 6.25
N LEU A 220 4.02 -6.23 7.34
CA LEU A 220 3.55 -5.57 8.54
C LEU A 220 4.36 -6.09 9.71
N VAL A 221 5.12 -5.22 10.35
CA VAL A 221 5.96 -5.54 11.51
C VAL A 221 5.42 -4.79 12.71
N ASN A 222 5.24 -5.48 13.83
CA ASN A 222 4.80 -4.85 15.07
C ASN A 222 5.93 -4.71 16.10
N ASP A 223 5.66 -3.96 17.17
CA ASP A 223 6.63 -3.66 18.22
C ASP A 223 7.10 -4.90 19.01
N GLN A 224 6.37 -6.01 18.92
CA GLN A 224 6.75 -7.28 19.55
C GLN A 224 7.67 -8.15 18.67
N GLY A 225 8.05 -7.66 17.48
CA GLY A 225 8.87 -8.40 16.53
C GLY A 225 8.10 -9.47 15.75
N GLN A 226 6.77 -9.43 15.76
CA GLN A 226 5.97 -10.24 14.86
C GLN A 226 6.02 -9.64 13.45
N VAL A 227 6.29 -10.48 12.47
CA VAL A 227 6.38 -10.09 11.07
C VAL A 227 5.30 -10.82 10.28
N ASN A 228 4.48 -10.07 9.58
CA ASN A 228 3.42 -10.57 8.71
C ASN A 228 3.76 -10.23 7.27
N ALA A 229 3.60 -11.18 6.36
CA ALA A 229 3.72 -10.99 4.91
C ALA A 229 2.37 -11.31 4.26
N LEU A 230 1.71 -10.28 3.73
CA LEU A 230 0.50 -10.40 2.93
C LEU A 230 0.92 -10.55 1.46
N TYR A 231 0.45 -11.60 0.80
CA TYR A 231 0.78 -11.89 -0.58
C TYR A 231 -0.40 -12.55 -1.29
N ARG A 232 -0.36 -12.60 -2.62
CA ARG A 232 -1.38 -13.30 -3.40
C ARG A 232 -0.93 -14.72 -3.69
N ASP A 233 -1.75 -15.70 -3.30
CA ASP A 233 -1.54 -17.11 -3.55
C ASP A 233 -1.79 -17.49 -5.02
N MET A 234 -1.42 -18.68 -5.43
CA MET A 234 -1.50 -19.14 -6.82
C MET A 234 -2.67 -20.07 -7.09
N GLU A 235 -2.96 -20.99 -6.21
CA GLU A 235 -3.97 -22.03 -6.45
C GLU A 235 -5.39 -21.47 -6.48
N PHE A 236 -5.73 -20.69 -5.43
CA PHE A 236 -6.78 -19.67 -5.50
C PHE A 236 -6.09 -18.33 -5.48
N ARG A 237 -6.49 -17.43 -6.37
CA ARG A 237 -5.92 -16.06 -6.41
C ARG A 237 -6.41 -15.20 -5.24
N ASP A 238 -6.65 -15.82 -4.09
CA ASP A 238 -6.98 -15.14 -2.85
C ASP A 238 -5.71 -14.63 -2.15
N MET A 239 -5.84 -13.66 -1.26
CA MET A 239 -4.69 -13.19 -0.50
C MET A 239 -4.38 -14.18 0.63
N ALA A 240 -3.11 -14.38 0.91
CA ALA A 240 -2.62 -15.21 2.00
C ALA A 240 -1.76 -14.41 2.96
N LEU A 241 -1.73 -14.83 4.22
CA LEU A 241 -0.87 -14.27 5.26
C LEU A 241 0.14 -15.32 5.72
N ALA A 242 1.42 -15.03 5.56
CA ALA A 242 2.49 -15.73 6.26
C ALA A 242 2.92 -14.92 7.47
N GLN A 243 3.30 -15.59 8.56
CA GLN A 243 3.65 -14.96 9.82
C GLN A 243 4.87 -15.60 10.47
N SER A 244 5.72 -14.74 11.03
CA SER A 244 6.78 -15.07 11.98
C SER A 244 6.48 -14.42 13.33
N ASN A 245 6.73 -15.15 14.42
CA ASN A 245 6.61 -14.65 15.80
C ASN A 245 7.98 -14.50 16.50
N ASP A 246 9.06 -14.62 15.76
CA ASP A 246 10.44 -14.64 16.24
C ASP A 246 11.36 -13.78 15.37
N SER A 247 10.88 -12.60 14.95
CA SER A 247 11.59 -11.64 14.12
C SER A 247 12.14 -12.25 12.83
N GLY A 248 11.37 -13.14 12.18
CA GLY A 248 11.71 -13.72 10.89
C GLY A 248 12.60 -14.96 10.94
N GLU A 249 12.88 -15.54 12.11
CA GLU A 249 13.67 -16.78 12.18
C GLU A 249 12.88 -17.98 11.64
N THR A 250 11.59 -18.10 12.02
CA THR A 250 10.71 -19.15 11.52
C THR A 250 9.40 -18.59 10.99
N TRP A 251 8.84 -19.23 9.99
CA TRP A 251 7.65 -18.78 9.29
C TRP A 251 6.60 -19.89 9.17
N GLN A 252 5.33 -19.48 9.16
CA GLN A 252 4.20 -20.34 8.85
C GLN A 252 3.20 -19.61 7.95
N ARG A 253 2.62 -20.30 6.97
CA ARG A 253 1.41 -19.81 6.30
C ARG A 253 0.28 -19.88 7.32
N LEU A 254 -0.27 -18.72 7.68
CA LEU A 254 -1.18 -18.60 8.82
C LEU A 254 -2.64 -18.73 8.40
N SER A 255 -3.05 -17.98 7.37
CA SER A 255 -4.46 -17.91 6.96
C SER A 255 -4.61 -17.45 5.51
N THR A 256 -5.83 -17.60 4.99
CA THR A 256 -6.29 -16.95 3.76
C THR A 256 -7.06 -15.68 4.14
N VAL A 257 -6.78 -14.56 3.47
CA VAL A 257 -7.41 -13.26 3.73
C VAL A 257 -8.49 -13.04 2.68
N GLY A 258 -9.74 -13.34 3.05
CA GLY A 258 -10.89 -13.32 2.15
C GLY A 258 -10.95 -14.57 1.27
N GLU A 259 -11.75 -15.52 1.68
CA GLU A 259 -11.91 -16.82 1.00
C GLU A 259 -12.92 -16.71 -0.16
N PHE A 260 -12.52 -16.05 -1.26
CA PHE A 260 -13.34 -15.91 -2.47
C PHE A 260 -13.25 -17.12 -3.39
N ASN A 261 -12.25 -17.98 -3.19
CA ASN A 261 -11.90 -19.11 -4.04
C ASN A 261 -11.74 -18.70 -5.51
N TRP A 262 -11.10 -17.55 -5.72
CA TRP A 262 -10.96 -16.96 -7.04
C TRP A 262 -9.99 -17.75 -7.91
N LYS A 263 -10.51 -18.30 -9.01
CA LYS A 263 -9.73 -18.99 -10.04
C LYS A 263 -9.51 -18.05 -11.22
N PHE A 264 -8.26 -17.82 -11.55
CA PHE A 264 -7.89 -16.94 -12.66
C PHE A 264 -6.56 -17.39 -13.28
N GLU A 265 -6.56 -17.61 -14.58
CA GLU A 265 -5.35 -17.89 -15.35
C GLU A 265 -4.88 -16.57 -15.98
N GLY A 266 -3.94 -15.90 -15.34
CA GLY A 266 -3.44 -14.60 -15.80
C GLY A 266 -2.80 -13.80 -14.66
N CYS A 267 -2.41 -12.59 -14.99
CA CYS A 267 -1.75 -11.65 -14.09
C CYS A 267 -2.70 -10.52 -13.66
N PRO A 268 -3.26 -10.56 -12.46
CA PRO A 268 -4.19 -9.51 -12.01
C PRO A 268 -3.48 -8.18 -11.69
N HIS A 269 -2.17 -8.18 -11.45
CA HIS A 269 -1.36 -7.02 -11.10
C HIS A 269 -1.95 -6.22 -9.93
N ASN A 270 -2.46 -6.92 -8.93
CA ASN A 270 -3.16 -6.31 -7.82
C ASN A 270 -2.86 -7.07 -6.52
N GLY A 271 -2.10 -6.48 -5.63
CA GLY A 271 -1.83 -6.98 -4.29
C GLY A 271 -2.94 -6.58 -3.32
N GLY A 272 -2.58 -6.48 -2.05
CA GLY A 272 -3.42 -5.97 -0.98
C GLY A 272 -2.67 -4.96 -0.11
N GLY A 273 -3.38 -4.32 0.81
CA GLY A 273 -2.84 -3.52 1.90
C GLY A 273 -3.12 -4.17 3.24
N ILE A 274 -2.25 -3.94 4.21
CA ILE A 274 -2.38 -4.44 5.58
C ILE A 274 -1.88 -3.39 6.56
N SER A 275 -2.58 -3.20 7.67
CA SER A 275 -2.21 -2.25 8.72
C SER A 275 -2.68 -2.76 10.08
N GLN A 276 -1.96 -2.46 11.14
CA GLN A 276 -2.34 -2.81 12.51
C GLN A 276 -2.69 -1.56 13.32
N ALA A 277 -3.83 -1.60 13.97
CA ALA A 277 -4.25 -0.58 14.92
C ALA A 277 -3.47 -0.71 16.25
N LYS A 278 -3.44 0.34 17.05
CA LYS A 278 -2.69 0.38 18.32
C LYS A 278 -3.16 -0.63 19.37
N ASP A 279 -4.38 -1.11 19.28
CA ASP A 279 -4.93 -2.16 20.14
C ASP A 279 -4.60 -3.58 19.65
N GLY A 280 -3.89 -3.69 18.52
CA GLY A 280 -3.42 -4.94 17.94
C GLY A 280 -4.33 -5.52 16.86
N GLU A 281 -5.50 -4.94 16.60
CA GLU A 281 -6.38 -5.39 15.54
C GLU A 281 -5.76 -5.13 14.17
N ILE A 282 -5.82 -6.12 13.27
CA ILE A 282 -5.26 -6.04 11.93
C ILE A 282 -6.38 -5.77 10.94
N HIS A 283 -6.17 -4.76 10.09
CA HIS A 283 -7.03 -4.42 8.97
C HIS A 283 -6.34 -4.73 7.66
N SER A 284 -7.09 -5.28 6.71
CA SER A 284 -6.60 -5.53 5.36
C SER A 284 -7.58 -5.04 4.31
N VAL A 285 -7.06 -4.51 3.23
CA VAL A 285 -7.80 -4.25 2.01
C VAL A 285 -7.30 -5.19 0.93
N ILE A 286 -8.23 -5.91 0.31
CA ILE A 286 -7.91 -6.85 -0.76
C ILE A 286 -8.82 -6.64 -1.96
N TRP A 287 -8.33 -7.01 -3.11
CA TRP A 287 -9.11 -7.04 -4.35
C TRP A 287 -9.33 -8.47 -4.82
N THR A 288 -10.53 -8.77 -5.30
CA THR A 288 -10.84 -10.02 -5.98
C THR A 288 -11.49 -9.76 -7.33
N GLY A 289 -11.20 -10.61 -8.31
CA GLY A 289 -11.91 -10.67 -9.58
C GLY A 289 -12.87 -11.86 -9.65
N ALA A 290 -13.21 -12.50 -8.53
CA ALA A 290 -14.11 -13.63 -8.49
C ALA A 290 -15.47 -13.27 -9.10
N GLU A 291 -16.08 -14.22 -9.81
CA GLU A 291 -17.34 -14.03 -10.51
C GLU A 291 -18.43 -13.54 -9.56
N ASN A 292 -19.15 -12.49 -9.94
CA ASN A 292 -20.19 -11.81 -9.15
C ASN A 292 -19.70 -11.17 -7.83
N GLN A 293 -18.40 -11.17 -7.55
CA GLN A 293 -17.80 -10.58 -6.35
C GLN A 293 -16.63 -9.66 -6.69
N ALA A 294 -16.42 -9.32 -7.97
CA ALA A 294 -15.32 -8.45 -8.36
C ALA A 294 -15.39 -7.10 -7.64
N GLY A 295 -14.26 -6.69 -7.03
CA GLY A 295 -14.20 -5.45 -6.27
C GLY A 295 -13.19 -5.48 -5.14
N MET A 296 -13.21 -4.42 -4.36
CA MET A 296 -12.32 -4.20 -3.22
C MET A 296 -13.07 -4.38 -1.91
N TYR A 297 -12.45 -5.10 -1.00
CA TYR A 297 -13.04 -5.50 0.28
C TYR A 297 -12.11 -5.15 1.44
N HIS A 298 -12.71 -4.68 2.51
CA HIS A 298 -12.09 -4.58 3.82
C HIS A 298 -12.36 -5.84 4.63
N LEU A 299 -11.34 -6.29 5.38
CA LEU A 299 -11.42 -7.35 6.37
C LEU A 299 -10.63 -6.94 7.60
N GLN A 300 -11.02 -7.49 8.75
CA GLN A 300 -10.30 -7.27 10.01
C GLN A 300 -10.10 -8.58 10.77
N SER A 301 -9.04 -8.63 11.57
CA SER A 301 -8.67 -9.75 12.44
C SER A 301 -8.34 -9.26 13.83
N ALA A 302 -9.02 -9.82 14.83
CA ALA A 302 -8.80 -9.56 16.26
C ALA A 302 -7.90 -10.60 16.93
N ASP A 303 -7.37 -11.57 16.17
CA ASP A 303 -6.58 -12.71 16.67
C ASP A 303 -5.21 -12.85 16.00
N ASN A 304 -4.62 -11.70 15.64
CA ASN A 304 -3.31 -11.60 14.98
C ASN A 304 -3.27 -12.32 13.61
N GLY A 305 -4.30 -12.18 12.80
CA GLY A 305 -4.35 -12.72 11.45
C GLY A 305 -4.72 -14.19 11.34
N LYS A 306 -5.09 -14.87 12.43
CA LYS A 306 -5.49 -16.30 12.39
C LYS A 306 -6.86 -16.51 11.74
N SER A 307 -7.78 -15.59 12.00
CA SER A 307 -9.09 -15.55 11.38
C SER A 307 -9.48 -14.14 10.97
N TRP A 308 -10.35 -14.02 9.98
CA TRP A 308 -10.77 -12.76 9.39
C TRP A 308 -12.28 -12.60 9.43
N SER A 309 -12.74 -11.36 9.53
CA SER A 309 -14.15 -11.03 9.40
C SER A 309 -14.68 -11.43 8.01
N GLN A 310 -16.02 -11.45 7.87
CA GLN A 310 -16.61 -11.53 6.54
C GLN A 310 -16.16 -10.31 5.70
N PRO A 311 -15.82 -10.52 4.41
CA PRO A 311 -15.42 -9.44 3.53
C PRO A 311 -16.50 -8.36 3.40
N GLN A 312 -16.16 -7.12 3.68
CA GLN A 312 -17.05 -5.96 3.52
C GLN A 312 -16.66 -5.19 2.25
N ALA A 313 -17.55 -5.11 1.27
CA ALA A 313 -17.31 -4.36 0.06
C ALA A 313 -17.20 -2.85 0.38
N VAL A 314 -16.08 -2.22 0.02
CA VAL A 314 -15.88 -0.77 0.14
C VAL A 314 -15.97 -0.10 -1.23
N ALA A 315 -15.44 -0.74 -2.26
CA ALA A 315 -15.62 -0.32 -3.63
C ALA A 315 -16.03 -1.53 -4.47
N ALA A 316 -17.31 -1.61 -4.81
CA ALA A 316 -17.85 -2.69 -5.63
C ALA A 316 -17.53 -2.45 -7.12
N GLY A 317 -17.35 -3.55 -7.85
CA GLY A 317 -17.08 -3.55 -9.28
C GLY A 317 -15.59 -3.66 -9.61
N SER A 318 -15.33 -4.08 -10.84
CA SER A 318 -13.97 -4.40 -11.32
C SER A 318 -13.08 -3.18 -11.59
N GLY A 319 -13.58 -1.98 -11.41
CA GLY A 319 -12.87 -0.73 -11.73
C GLY A 319 -12.05 -0.14 -10.57
N ALA A 320 -12.10 -0.71 -9.35
CA ALA A 320 -11.29 -0.29 -8.22
C ALA A 320 -10.04 -1.15 -8.11
N PHE A 321 -8.85 -0.51 -8.01
CA PHE A 321 -7.55 -1.20 -8.00
C PHE A 321 -6.61 -0.59 -6.97
N HIS A 322 -5.47 -1.22 -6.75
CA HIS A 322 -4.31 -0.73 -6.01
C HIS A 322 -4.67 -0.15 -4.62
N GLY A 323 -5.51 -0.90 -3.86
CA GLY A 323 -5.93 -0.49 -2.53
C GLY A 323 -4.81 -0.52 -1.50
N ASP A 324 -4.76 0.52 -0.65
CA ASP A 324 -3.92 0.58 0.54
C ASP A 324 -4.74 1.03 1.74
N ILE A 325 -4.30 0.68 2.97
CA ILE A 325 -5.07 0.89 4.20
C ILE A 325 -4.17 1.31 5.36
N ALA A 326 -4.64 2.24 6.18
CA ALA A 326 -3.93 2.69 7.36
C ALA A 326 -4.85 2.82 8.57
N ALA A 327 -4.61 2.02 9.61
CA ALA A 327 -5.30 2.07 10.88
C ALA A 327 -4.59 3.06 11.83
N LEU A 328 -5.23 4.15 12.17
CA LEU A 328 -4.65 5.19 13.02
C LEU A 328 -4.74 4.83 14.51
N ASP A 329 -5.87 4.28 14.89
CA ASP A 329 -6.14 3.77 16.25
C ASP A 329 -7.27 2.72 16.23
N SER A 330 -7.76 2.32 17.39
CA SER A 330 -8.81 1.30 17.54
C SER A 330 -10.19 1.67 16.94
N GLN A 331 -10.37 2.90 16.44
CA GLN A 331 -11.64 3.35 15.86
C GLN A 331 -11.45 3.88 14.44
N ARG A 332 -10.32 4.53 14.16
CA ARG A 332 -10.10 5.28 12.94
C ARG A 332 -9.23 4.49 11.94
N VAL A 333 -9.82 4.16 10.82
CA VAL A 333 -9.17 3.45 9.72
C VAL A 333 -9.47 4.18 8.42
N ALA A 334 -8.48 4.36 7.56
CA ALA A 334 -8.68 4.93 6.24
C ALA A 334 -8.15 4.00 5.15
N MET A 335 -8.82 4.01 4.02
CA MET A 335 -8.49 3.23 2.84
C MET A 335 -8.44 4.14 1.62
N ILE A 336 -7.46 3.89 0.76
CA ILE A 336 -7.26 4.62 -0.48
C ILE A 336 -7.14 3.61 -1.64
N TRP A 337 -7.62 4.00 -2.82
CA TRP A 337 -7.50 3.18 -4.03
C TRP A 337 -7.58 4.03 -5.28
N ASP A 338 -7.19 3.50 -6.41
CA ASP A 338 -7.54 4.13 -7.67
C ASP A 338 -8.77 3.46 -8.31
N ALA A 339 -9.57 4.27 -8.99
CA ALA A 339 -10.81 3.84 -9.64
C ALA A 339 -10.79 4.22 -11.11
N MET A 340 -10.96 3.22 -11.98
CA MET A 340 -11.01 3.43 -13.43
C MET A 340 -12.31 4.10 -13.82
N GLY A 341 -12.22 5.20 -14.55
CA GLY A 341 -13.36 5.93 -15.09
C GLY A 341 -13.20 6.20 -16.58
N PRO A 342 -14.20 6.81 -17.22
CA PRO A 342 -14.18 7.12 -18.66
C PRO A 342 -13.04 8.07 -19.08
N GLU A 343 -12.60 8.94 -18.19
CA GLU A 343 -11.55 9.95 -18.42
C GLU A 343 -10.18 9.53 -17.86
N GLY A 344 -10.04 8.28 -17.42
CA GLY A 344 -8.84 7.75 -16.79
C GLY A 344 -9.08 7.32 -15.34
N SER A 345 -8.03 6.92 -14.65
CA SER A 345 -8.13 6.53 -13.24
C SER A 345 -8.11 7.74 -12.31
N THR A 346 -8.82 7.64 -11.19
CA THR A 346 -8.92 8.67 -10.14
C THR A 346 -8.57 8.05 -8.79
N VAL A 347 -8.00 8.84 -7.89
CA VAL A 347 -7.69 8.39 -6.53
C VAL A 347 -8.83 8.73 -5.59
N MET A 348 -9.33 7.71 -4.91
CA MET A 348 -10.47 7.74 -4.00
C MET A 348 -10.02 7.40 -2.57
N LEU A 349 -10.67 8.02 -1.59
CA LEU A 349 -10.46 7.80 -0.15
C LEU A 349 -11.80 7.46 0.51
N ALA A 350 -11.81 6.50 1.41
CA ALA A 350 -12.88 6.32 2.40
C ALA A 350 -12.26 6.07 3.78
N ASP A 351 -12.94 6.52 4.81
CA ASP A 351 -12.54 6.28 6.19
C ASP A 351 -13.68 5.74 7.03
N SER A 352 -13.33 5.12 8.13
CA SER A 352 -14.22 4.64 9.17
C SER A 352 -13.82 5.25 10.51
N MET A 353 -14.80 5.61 11.33
CA MET A 353 -14.65 6.12 12.69
C MET A 353 -15.16 5.13 13.74
N ASP A 354 -15.47 3.92 13.32
CA ASP A 354 -16.05 2.85 14.16
C ASP A 354 -15.39 1.48 13.90
N ASN A 355 -14.07 1.51 13.68
CA ASN A 355 -13.27 0.31 13.49
C ASN A 355 -13.63 -0.48 12.22
N GLY A 356 -13.84 0.19 11.11
CA GLY A 356 -14.15 -0.46 9.83
C GLY A 356 -15.58 -0.98 9.69
N LYS A 357 -16.48 -0.73 10.65
CA LYS A 357 -17.87 -1.22 10.58
C LYS A 357 -18.70 -0.43 9.58
N LEU A 358 -18.54 0.88 9.56
CA LEU A 358 -19.17 1.77 8.59
C LEU A 358 -18.11 2.63 7.91
N TRP A 359 -18.20 2.72 6.59
CA TRP A 359 -17.29 3.52 5.76
C TRP A 359 -17.97 4.80 5.28
N SER A 360 -17.24 5.89 5.26
CA SER A 360 -17.70 7.15 4.66
C SER A 360 -17.97 6.97 3.16
N THR A 361 -18.80 7.84 2.60
CA THR A 361 -18.91 7.93 1.13
C THR A 361 -17.53 8.25 0.55
N PRO A 362 -17.08 7.50 -0.48
CA PRO A 362 -15.79 7.75 -1.09
C PRO A 362 -15.61 9.20 -1.55
N LEU A 363 -14.46 9.76 -1.21
CA LEU A 363 -14.05 11.12 -1.56
C LEU A 363 -13.00 11.07 -2.68
N LEU A 364 -13.18 11.87 -3.71
CA LEU A 364 -12.19 12.06 -4.77
C LEU A 364 -11.04 12.94 -4.25
N LEU A 365 -9.80 12.44 -4.29
CA LEU A 365 -8.59 13.19 -3.90
C LEU A 365 -7.83 13.75 -5.11
N SER A 366 -7.75 12.98 -6.21
CA SER A 366 -6.99 13.39 -7.38
C SER A 366 -7.66 14.52 -8.17
N THR A 367 -6.87 15.19 -8.99
CA THR A 367 -7.34 16.26 -9.87
C THR A 367 -8.33 15.71 -10.92
N VAL A 368 -9.49 16.35 -11.04
CA VAL A 368 -10.51 15.97 -12.02
C VAL A 368 -9.94 16.05 -13.44
N GLY A 369 -10.16 15.00 -14.24
CA GLY A 369 -9.69 14.92 -15.63
C GLY A 369 -8.20 14.63 -15.80
N ILE A 370 -7.47 14.39 -14.69
CA ILE A 370 -6.08 13.95 -14.72
C ILE A 370 -6.01 12.50 -14.25
N SER A 371 -5.39 11.63 -15.04
CA SER A 371 -5.24 10.22 -14.66
C SER A 371 -4.28 10.09 -13.49
N ALA A 372 -4.77 9.51 -12.38
CA ALA A 372 -4.06 9.30 -11.14
C ALA A 372 -4.07 7.84 -10.72
N SER A 373 -2.97 7.32 -10.16
CA SER A 373 -2.85 5.89 -9.88
C SER A 373 -1.84 5.55 -8.78
N TYR A 374 -1.91 4.30 -8.32
CA TYR A 374 -1.01 3.69 -7.33
C TYR A 374 -0.90 4.50 -6.04
N PRO A 375 -2.04 4.75 -5.37
CA PRO A 375 -2.02 5.49 -4.13
C PRO A 375 -1.42 4.68 -2.98
N ARG A 376 -0.83 5.40 -2.03
CA ARG A 376 -0.35 4.88 -0.75
C ARG A 376 -0.93 5.72 0.36
N ILE A 377 -1.20 5.10 1.51
CA ILE A 377 -1.66 5.81 2.70
C ILE A 377 -0.88 5.33 3.93
N VAL A 378 -0.47 6.28 4.76
CA VAL A 378 0.20 6.00 6.03
C VAL A 378 -0.42 6.83 7.15
N THR A 379 -0.22 6.35 8.38
CA THR A 379 -0.63 7.10 9.57
C THR A 379 0.35 8.22 9.88
N THR A 380 -0.19 9.33 10.42
CA THR A 380 0.60 10.41 10.99
C THR A 380 0.19 10.63 12.45
N LYS A 381 0.81 11.58 13.15
CA LYS A 381 0.46 11.90 14.55
C LYS A 381 -1.00 12.35 14.70
N ASN A 382 -1.57 13.00 13.67
CA ASN A 382 -2.87 13.69 13.75
C ASN A 382 -3.92 13.16 12.75
N GLY A 383 -3.60 12.15 11.95
CA GLY A 383 -4.48 11.64 10.90
C GLY A 383 -3.72 10.77 9.91
N TRP A 384 -3.87 11.04 8.63
CA TRP A 384 -3.24 10.26 7.57
C TRP A 384 -2.51 11.14 6.56
N LEU A 385 -1.53 10.58 5.90
CA LEU A 385 -0.95 11.11 4.68
C LEU A 385 -1.24 10.13 3.54
N ALA A 386 -1.92 10.62 2.52
CA ALA A 386 -2.11 9.92 1.25
C ALA A 386 -1.12 10.45 0.22
N LEU A 387 -0.61 9.56 -0.66
CA LEU A 387 0.31 9.91 -1.74
C LEU A 387 -0.11 9.18 -3.02
N TRP A 388 0.07 9.81 -4.17
CA TRP A 388 -0.23 9.22 -5.49
C TRP A 388 0.56 9.93 -6.60
N THR A 389 0.45 9.40 -7.81
CA THR A 389 0.98 10.06 -9.00
C THR A 389 -0.14 10.52 -9.93
N GLU A 390 0.04 11.68 -10.57
CA GLU A 390 -0.84 12.21 -11.61
C GLU A 390 -0.10 12.35 -12.94
N GLN A 391 -0.68 11.78 -14.00
CA GLN A 391 -0.06 11.80 -15.32
C GLN A 391 -0.37 13.11 -16.05
N GLN A 392 0.66 13.87 -16.37
CA GLN A 392 0.57 15.11 -17.11
C GLN A 392 0.35 14.89 -18.61
N ALA A 393 0.04 15.95 -19.34
CA ALA A 393 -0.21 15.88 -20.79
C ALA A 393 1.00 15.38 -21.60
N ASP A 394 2.21 15.64 -21.14
CA ASP A 394 3.47 15.16 -21.72
C ASP A 394 3.85 13.73 -21.33
N LYS A 395 2.96 13.02 -20.59
CA LYS A 395 3.13 11.67 -20.08
C LYS A 395 4.05 11.55 -18.87
N THR A 396 4.64 12.62 -18.37
CA THR A 396 5.33 12.59 -17.08
C THR A 396 4.34 12.37 -15.95
N LYS A 397 4.79 11.82 -14.82
CA LYS A 397 3.97 11.63 -13.63
C LYS A 397 4.49 12.52 -12.52
N HIS A 398 3.63 13.38 -12.01
CA HIS A 398 3.90 14.23 -10.86
C HIS A 398 3.47 13.54 -9.57
N TRP A 399 4.24 13.73 -8.52
CA TRP A 399 3.95 13.18 -7.19
C TRP A 399 3.15 14.18 -6.36
N LEU A 400 2.02 13.71 -5.83
CA LEU A 400 1.13 14.50 -4.98
C LEU A 400 0.90 13.81 -3.64
N SER A 401 0.56 14.60 -2.64
CA SER A 401 0.17 14.15 -1.32
C SER A 401 -1.05 14.90 -0.81
N ALA A 402 -1.81 14.26 0.08
CA ALA A 402 -2.88 14.87 0.85
C ALA A 402 -2.67 14.61 2.34
N VAL A 403 -2.50 15.68 3.13
CA VAL A 403 -2.57 15.61 4.60
C VAL A 403 -4.05 15.63 5.00
N ILE A 404 -4.48 14.60 5.74
CA ILE A 404 -5.88 14.35 6.13
C ILE A 404 -5.94 14.36 7.67
N GLN A 405 -6.70 15.34 8.23
CA GLN A 405 -6.83 15.55 9.67
C GLN A 405 -8.30 15.52 10.11
#